data_c34943b41e4b17f9211612175962f389
#
_entry.id   c34943b41e4b17f9211612175962f389
#
_cell.length_a   1.000
_cell.length_b   1.000
_cell.length_c   1.000
_cell.angle_alpha   90.00
_cell.angle_beta   90.00
_cell.angle_gamma   90.00
#
_symmetry.space_group_name_H-M   'P 1'
#
loop_
_entity.id
_entity.type
_entity.pdbx_description
1 polymer ?
#
loop_
_entity_poly.entity_id
_entity_poly.type
_entity_poly.pdbx_seq_one_letter_code
_entity_poly.pdbx_strand_id
1 'polypeptide(L)'
;QMCIRDRHYYIYAQTMNGRTQYGLAMCCYYEDYWSGKIKKHELTRIEKEEDRMKHVELQQANLEPVFFAYPDNDEINKIVADYVKNNKADYDFTAAPEGFGHHFWVIRDKKINDRITEIFAGIPALYVADGHHRTAAAARVGKKRQESNPNHTGNEEYCYFLAVTFPASQLRIIDYNRVVKDLNGMTTEQFLKALEKNFTVEPKGKEIYHPSKLHNFSLYLDGQWYSLTAKPGTYDDNDPIGVLDVTVLSNLVLDQLLDIKDLRTSKRIDFVGGIRGLEELKKRVDSGEMKAAFALYPVSMQQLIDIADTGNIMPPKTTWFEPKLRSGVVIHTFEEK
;
A
#
# COMPACT_ATOMS: atom_id res chain seq x y z
N GLN A 1 -18.86 -1.97 17.30
CA GLN A 1 -17.69 -1.10 17.36
C GLN A 1 -16.87 -1.46 18.59
N MET A 2 -15.60 -1.81 18.41
CA MET A 2 -14.65 -2.00 19.51
C MET A 2 -13.84 -0.73 19.67
N CYS A 3 -13.74 -0.23 20.91
CA CYS A 3 -12.87 0.90 21.23
C CYS A 3 -11.62 0.35 21.92
N ILE A 4 -10.45 0.55 21.34
CA ILE A 4 -9.18 0.15 21.94
C ILE A 4 -8.82 1.18 23.04
N ARG A 5 -9.20 0.87 24.27
CA ARG A 5 -8.80 1.58 25.50
C ARG A 5 -8.30 0.63 26.57
N ASP A 6 -8.44 -0.67 26.31
CA ASP A 6 -8.12 -1.73 27.26
C ASP A 6 -6.66 -2.18 27.16
N ARG A 7 -5.88 -1.55 26.25
CA ARG A 7 -4.47 -1.87 25.96
C ARG A 7 -4.24 -3.33 25.57
N HIS A 8 -5.28 -3.99 25.00
CA HIS A 8 -5.16 -5.31 24.41
C HIS A 8 -4.71 -5.23 22.96
N TYR A 9 -4.09 -6.31 22.47
CA TYR A 9 -3.96 -6.55 21.05
C TYR A 9 -5.20 -7.27 20.53
N TYR A 10 -5.49 -7.02 19.26
CA TYR A 10 -6.59 -7.68 18.57
C TYR A 10 -6.04 -8.36 17.32
N ILE A 11 -6.37 -9.63 17.11
CA ILE A 11 -6.06 -10.26 15.83
C ILE A 11 -7.14 -9.80 14.84
N TYR A 12 -6.71 -9.29 13.70
CA TYR A 12 -7.58 -8.95 12.59
C TYR A 12 -7.19 -9.76 11.37
N ALA A 13 -8.06 -10.66 10.92
CA ALA A 13 -7.87 -11.43 9.71
C ALA A 13 -8.79 -10.92 8.59
N GLN A 14 -8.25 -10.92 7.38
CA GLN A 14 -8.97 -10.56 6.16
C GLN A 14 -8.86 -11.69 5.14
N THR A 15 -10.01 -12.11 4.59
CA THR A 15 -10.07 -13.16 3.57
C THR A 15 -10.52 -12.57 2.24
N MET A 16 -9.69 -12.74 1.21
CA MET A 16 -9.97 -12.34 -0.17
C MET A 16 -9.56 -13.47 -1.12
N ASN A 17 -10.46 -13.87 -2.01
CA ASN A 17 -10.19 -14.90 -3.03
C ASN A 17 -9.59 -16.20 -2.43
N GLY A 18 -10.14 -16.66 -1.31
CA GLY A 18 -9.70 -17.88 -0.63
C GLY A 18 -8.38 -17.77 0.15
N ARG A 19 -7.73 -16.60 0.17
CA ARG A 19 -6.52 -16.35 0.96
C ARG A 19 -6.84 -15.48 2.16
N THR A 20 -6.37 -15.91 3.33
CA THR A 20 -6.51 -15.14 4.58
C THR A 20 -5.15 -14.60 5.00
N GLN A 21 -5.11 -13.32 5.37
CA GLN A 21 -3.96 -12.66 6.01
C GLN A 21 -4.33 -12.27 7.44
N TYR A 22 -3.40 -12.45 8.36
CA TYR A 22 -3.58 -12.20 9.79
C TYR A 22 -2.67 -11.07 10.24
N GLY A 23 -3.26 -10.04 10.84
CA GLY A 23 -2.55 -8.91 11.43
C GLY A 23 -2.95 -8.68 12.88
N LEU A 24 -2.24 -7.77 13.53
CA LEU A 24 -2.52 -7.32 14.88
C LEU A 24 -2.98 -5.86 14.83
N ALA A 25 -4.20 -5.59 15.31
CA ALA A 25 -4.66 -4.24 15.56
C ALA A 25 -4.14 -3.78 16.92
N MET A 26 -3.54 -2.61 16.95
CA MET A 26 -2.87 -2.01 18.10
C MET A 26 -2.84 -0.49 18.00
N CYS A 27 -2.38 0.16 19.05
CA CYS A 27 -2.06 1.58 19.04
C CYS A 27 -0.54 1.78 18.97
N CYS A 28 -0.09 2.58 17.98
CA CYS A 28 1.31 2.93 17.77
C CYS A 28 1.60 4.33 18.34
N TYR A 29 2.78 4.49 18.92
CA TYR A 29 3.20 5.77 19.50
C TYR A 29 3.57 6.78 18.41
N TYR A 30 3.09 8.01 18.52
CA TYR A 30 3.23 9.00 17.44
C TYR A 30 4.68 9.42 17.17
N GLU A 31 5.56 9.39 18.19
CA GLU A 31 6.98 9.73 18.01
C GLU A 31 7.74 8.70 17.19
N ASP A 32 7.26 7.45 17.11
CA ASP A 32 7.85 6.42 16.24
C ASP A 32 7.81 6.83 14.75
N TYR A 33 6.87 7.71 14.38
CA TYR A 33 6.83 8.31 13.04
C TYR A 33 7.95 9.32 12.83
N TRP A 34 8.23 10.17 13.83
CA TRP A 34 9.24 11.21 13.73
C TRP A 34 10.68 10.67 13.92
N SER A 35 10.84 9.67 14.76
CA SER A 35 12.13 9.00 14.97
C SER A 35 12.56 8.11 13.80
N GLY A 36 11.66 7.84 12.83
CA GLY A 36 11.94 6.96 11.71
C GLY A 36 11.81 5.47 12.02
N LYS A 37 11.26 5.12 13.18
CA LYS A 37 10.89 3.73 13.50
C LYS A 37 9.70 3.26 12.66
N ILE A 38 8.80 4.19 12.30
CA ILE A 38 7.77 3.97 11.27
C ILE A 38 8.31 4.56 9.97
N LYS A 39 8.66 3.66 9.03
CA LYS A 39 9.30 3.99 7.76
C LYS A 39 8.27 4.20 6.65
N LYS A 40 8.57 5.16 5.79
CA LYS A 40 7.69 5.62 4.69
C LYS A 40 8.36 5.34 3.35
N HIS A 41 7.55 5.11 2.33
CA HIS A 41 8.01 4.98 0.94
C HIS A 41 7.25 5.92 -0.02
N GLU A 42 6.35 6.77 0.49
CA GLU A 42 5.57 7.73 -0.31
C GLU A 42 5.56 9.10 0.39
N LEU A 43 5.64 10.17 -0.40
CA LEU A 43 5.44 11.54 0.07
C LEU A 43 3.96 11.82 0.29
N THR A 44 3.68 12.53 1.36
CA THR A 44 2.34 13.03 1.66
C THR A 44 2.15 14.47 1.16
N ARG A 45 0.91 14.85 0.89
CA ARG A 45 0.54 16.23 0.54
C ARG A 45 -0.04 16.94 1.75
N ILE A 46 0.45 18.14 2.03
CA ILE A 46 0.08 18.94 3.21
C ILE A 46 -1.45 19.12 3.31
N GLU A 47 -2.11 19.47 2.21
CA GLU A 47 -3.58 19.66 2.16
C GLU A 47 -4.34 18.39 2.60
N LYS A 48 -3.84 17.21 2.21
CA LYS A 48 -4.44 15.93 2.58
C LYS A 48 -4.17 15.57 4.05
N GLU A 49 -2.99 15.91 4.55
CA GLU A 49 -2.69 15.74 5.97
C GLU A 49 -3.59 16.63 6.84
N GLU A 50 -3.73 17.91 6.48
CA GLU A 50 -4.57 18.88 7.20
C GLU A 50 -6.04 18.48 7.22
N ASP A 51 -6.57 17.97 6.09
CA ASP A 51 -7.91 17.42 6.02
C ASP A 51 -8.09 16.25 7.00
N ARG A 52 -7.13 15.31 7.02
CA ARG A 52 -7.15 14.15 7.95
C ARG A 52 -6.94 14.55 9.41
N MET A 53 -6.07 15.51 9.69
CA MET A 53 -5.92 16.07 11.03
C MET A 53 -7.23 16.65 11.56
N LYS A 54 -7.94 17.43 10.72
CA LYS A 54 -9.23 17.99 11.05
C LYS A 54 -10.26 16.91 11.43
N HIS A 55 -10.31 15.82 10.67
CA HIS A 55 -11.16 14.69 10.98
C HIS A 55 -10.85 14.09 12.36
N VAL A 56 -9.58 13.81 12.63
CA VAL A 56 -9.15 13.25 13.91
C VAL A 56 -9.45 14.19 15.08
N GLU A 57 -9.18 15.49 14.91
CA GLU A 57 -9.43 16.49 15.96
C GLU A 57 -10.91 16.70 16.26
N LEU A 58 -11.77 16.73 15.23
CA LEU A 58 -13.21 16.90 15.42
C LEU A 58 -13.87 15.67 16.04
N GLN A 59 -13.40 14.49 15.67
CA GLN A 59 -13.97 13.23 16.17
C GLN A 59 -13.36 12.80 17.50
N GLN A 60 -12.26 13.40 17.92
CA GLN A 60 -11.47 13.00 19.09
C GLN A 60 -11.13 11.49 19.06
N ALA A 61 -10.88 10.95 17.86
CA ALA A 61 -10.67 9.51 17.65
C ALA A 61 -9.97 9.21 16.33
N ASN A 62 -9.32 8.04 16.28
CA ASN A 62 -8.93 7.38 15.05
C ASN A 62 -10.02 6.36 14.66
N LEU A 63 -10.81 6.64 13.63
CA LEU A 63 -11.87 5.76 13.11
C LEU A 63 -11.38 4.83 12.01
N GLU A 64 -10.27 5.18 11.37
CA GLU A 64 -9.66 4.43 10.29
C GLU A 64 -8.27 3.98 10.70
N PRO A 65 -8.00 2.69 10.81
CA PRO A 65 -6.66 2.21 11.11
C PRO A 65 -5.69 2.52 9.98
N VAL A 66 -4.43 2.79 10.31
CA VAL A 66 -3.34 2.77 9.35
C VAL A 66 -2.86 1.34 9.13
N PHE A 67 -2.30 1.06 7.97
CA PHE A 67 -1.90 -0.27 7.56
C PHE A 67 -0.38 -0.36 7.50
N PHE A 68 0.21 -1.18 8.37
CA PHE A 68 1.65 -1.37 8.45
C PHE A 68 2.06 -2.81 8.15
N ALA A 69 3.29 -2.96 7.67
CA ALA A 69 4.01 -4.21 7.64
C ALA A 69 5.13 -4.20 8.69
N TYR A 70 5.53 -5.37 9.17
CA TYR A 70 6.73 -5.57 9.98
C TYR A 70 7.52 -6.80 9.48
N PRO A 71 8.85 -6.86 9.71
CA PRO A 71 9.64 -8.04 9.41
C PRO A 71 9.08 -9.27 10.13
N ASP A 72 8.99 -10.39 9.43
CA ASP A 72 8.39 -11.60 10.00
C ASP A 72 9.03 -11.99 11.33
N ASN A 73 8.18 -12.45 12.24
CA ASN A 73 8.59 -12.99 13.55
C ASN A 73 7.83 -14.28 13.81
N ASP A 74 8.56 -15.39 13.88
CA ASP A 74 7.98 -16.73 14.00
C ASP A 74 7.19 -16.90 15.32
N GLU A 75 7.61 -16.23 16.39
CA GLU A 75 6.91 -16.32 17.66
C GLU A 75 5.56 -15.60 17.62
N ILE A 76 5.49 -14.40 17.00
CA ILE A 76 4.21 -13.72 16.79
C ILE A 76 3.31 -14.56 15.90
N ASN A 77 3.84 -15.08 14.80
CA ASN A 77 3.10 -15.94 13.88
C ASN A 77 2.52 -17.15 14.60
N LYS A 78 3.29 -17.77 15.48
CA LYS A 78 2.84 -18.90 16.29
C LYS A 78 1.75 -18.49 17.31
N ILE A 79 1.94 -17.39 18.03
CA ILE A 79 0.95 -16.88 18.98
C ILE A 79 -0.39 -16.63 18.28
N VAL A 80 -0.37 -15.96 17.13
CA VAL A 80 -1.58 -15.66 16.35
C VAL A 80 -2.24 -16.95 15.87
N ALA A 81 -1.49 -17.89 15.29
CA ALA A 81 -2.02 -19.15 14.80
C ALA A 81 -2.64 -20.00 15.93
N ASP A 82 -1.95 -20.12 17.08
CA ASP A 82 -2.45 -20.85 18.22
C ASP A 82 -3.71 -20.19 18.82
N TYR A 83 -3.74 -18.86 18.90
CA TYR A 83 -4.90 -18.14 19.43
C TYR A 83 -6.13 -18.33 18.55
N VAL A 84 -6.00 -18.14 17.24
CA VAL A 84 -7.08 -18.31 16.26
C VAL A 84 -7.62 -19.74 16.25
N LYS A 85 -6.73 -20.74 16.35
CA LYS A 85 -7.10 -22.16 16.39
C LYS A 85 -7.95 -22.52 17.60
N ASN A 86 -7.66 -21.89 18.77
CA ASN A 86 -8.26 -22.29 20.05
C ASN A 86 -9.41 -21.37 20.49
N ASN A 87 -9.68 -20.29 19.79
CA ASN A 87 -10.70 -19.32 20.14
C ASN A 87 -11.62 -19.01 18.95
N LYS A 88 -12.91 -18.86 19.24
CA LYS A 88 -13.86 -18.35 18.26
C LYS A 88 -13.64 -16.85 18.05
N ALA A 89 -13.79 -16.37 16.82
CA ALA A 89 -13.75 -14.94 16.54
C ALA A 89 -14.86 -14.19 17.30
N ASP A 90 -14.51 -13.05 17.87
CA ASP A 90 -15.49 -12.14 18.52
C ASP A 90 -16.38 -11.47 17.46
N TYR A 91 -15.84 -11.19 16.28
CA TYR A 91 -16.55 -10.69 15.12
C TYR A 91 -16.13 -11.48 13.89
N ASP A 92 -17.10 -11.92 13.13
CA ASP A 92 -16.93 -12.68 11.90
C ASP A 92 -18.03 -12.27 10.92
N PHE A 93 -17.65 -11.62 9.82
CA PHE A 93 -18.60 -11.16 8.83
C PHE A 93 -17.96 -11.04 7.44
N THR A 94 -18.81 -11.10 6.42
CA THR A 94 -18.43 -10.83 5.04
C THR A 94 -18.94 -9.45 4.64
N ALA A 95 -18.07 -8.62 4.12
CA ALA A 95 -18.39 -7.26 3.71
C ALA A 95 -18.97 -7.23 2.29
N ALA A 96 -20.12 -6.56 2.12
CA ALA A 96 -20.69 -6.27 0.82
C ALA A 96 -20.18 -4.89 0.31
N PRO A 97 -20.07 -4.67 -1.01
CA PRO A 97 -20.37 -5.62 -2.10
C PRO A 97 -19.18 -6.55 -2.46
N GLU A 98 -17.98 -6.33 -1.90
CA GLU A 98 -16.74 -6.97 -2.33
C GLU A 98 -16.67 -8.47 -2.01
N GLY A 99 -17.45 -8.93 -1.02
CA GLY A 99 -17.44 -10.31 -0.58
C GLY A 99 -16.20 -10.70 0.23
N PHE A 100 -15.47 -9.73 0.81
CA PHE A 100 -14.29 -10.01 1.61
C PHE A 100 -14.66 -10.36 3.04
N GLY A 101 -14.01 -11.39 3.60
CA GLY A 101 -14.17 -11.82 4.99
C GLY A 101 -13.37 -10.94 5.94
N HIS A 102 -13.96 -10.64 7.09
CA HIS A 102 -13.32 -9.89 8.18
C HIS A 102 -13.58 -10.61 9.50
N HIS A 103 -12.50 -10.95 10.20
CA HIS A 103 -12.55 -11.73 11.43
C HIS A 103 -11.71 -11.05 12.49
N PHE A 104 -12.24 -10.95 13.72
CA PHE A 104 -11.57 -10.29 14.84
C PHE A 104 -11.59 -11.15 16.08
N TRP A 105 -10.46 -11.21 16.79
CA TRP A 105 -10.30 -11.82 18.10
C TRP A 105 -9.70 -10.81 19.08
N VAL A 106 -10.29 -10.66 20.25
CA VAL A 106 -9.73 -9.87 21.33
C VAL A 106 -8.76 -10.76 22.11
N ILE A 107 -7.49 -10.41 22.20
CA ILE A 107 -6.53 -11.16 23.03
C ILE A 107 -6.69 -10.73 24.47
N ARG A 108 -7.48 -11.49 25.26
CA ARG A 108 -7.80 -11.18 26.66
C ARG A 108 -6.74 -11.66 27.66
N ASP A 109 -5.87 -12.58 27.25
CA ASP A 109 -4.81 -13.09 28.10
C ASP A 109 -3.69 -12.06 28.25
N LYS A 110 -3.52 -11.56 29.48
CA LYS A 110 -2.49 -10.57 29.79
C LYS A 110 -1.07 -11.07 29.46
N LYS A 111 -0.77 -12.35 29.68
CA LYS A 111 0.56 -12.91 29.41
C LYS A 111 0.86 -12.88 27.91
N ILE A 112 -0.14 -13.17 27.08
CA ILE A 112 0.00 -13.10 25.64
C ILE A 112 0.21 -11.64 25.20
N ASN A 113 -0.58 -10.70 25.73
CA ASN A 113 -0.42 -9.27 25.44
C ASN A 113 0.98 -8.76 25.86
N ASP A 114 1.43 -9.07 27.06
CA ASP A 114 2.76 -8.70 27.55
C ASP A 114 3.85 -9.27 26.63
N ARG A 115 3.72 -10.54 26.23
CA ARG A 115 4.70 -11.19 25.33
C ARG A 115 4.76 -10.56 23.96
N ILE A 116 3.61 -10.23 23.37
CA ILE A 116 3.53 -9.51 22.08
C ILE A 116 4.23 -8.15 22.22
N THR A 117 4.00 -7.43 23.32
CA THR A 117 4.65 -6.13 23.59
C THR A 117 6.18 -6.26 23.63
N GLU A 118 6.68 -7.27 24.36
CA GLU A 118 8.13 -7.55 24.45
C GLU A 118 8.73 -7.83 23.06
N ILE A 119 8.06 -8.64 22.24
CA ILE A 119 8.54 -8.98 20.90
C ILE A 119 8.54 -7.73 20.01
N PHE A 120 7.47 -6.92 20.03
CA PHE A 120 7.41 -5.69 19.24
C PHE A 120 8.45 -4.64 19.65
N ALA A 121 8.84 -4.62 20.93
CA ALA A 121 9.96 -3.78 21.39
C ALA A 121 11.29 -4.12 20.70
N GLY A 122 11.46 -5.37 20.27
CA GLY A 122 12.62 -5.85 19.52
C GLY A 122 12.51 -5.72 17.98
N ILE A 123 11.34 -5.39 17.46
CA ILE A 123 11.14 -5.18 16.02
C ILE A 123 11.78 -3.83 15.61
N PRO A 124 12.71 -3.83 14.64
CA PRO A 124 13.51 -2.65 14.34
C PRO A 124 12.71 -1.52 13.69
N ALA A 125 11.71 -1.84 12.90
CA ALA A 125 10.89 -0.87 12.19
C ALA A 125 9.51 -1.42 11.80
N LEU A 126 8.55 -0.51 11.65
CA LEU A 126 7.29 -0.73 10.96
C LEU A 126 7.33 0.00 9.61
N TYR A 127 6.68 -0.55 8.61
CA TYR A 127 6.65 0.01 7.26
C TYR A 127 5.22 0.38 6.89
N VAL A 128 5.00 1.62 6.48
CA VAL A 128 3.67 2.03 6.03
C VAL A 128 3.34 1.29 4.74
N ALA A 129 2.34 0.41 4.76
CA ALA A 129 1.82 -0.26 3.58
C ALA A 129 0.74 0.59 2.89
N ASP A 130 -0.24 1.06 3.66
CA ASP A 130 -1.28 1.96 3.17
C ASP A 130 -1.64 3.00 4.24
N GLY A 131 -2.06 4.18 3.80
CA GLY A 131 -2.50 5.26 4.70
C GLY A 131 -1.39 6.23 5.13
N HIS A 132 -0.43 6.55 4.25
CA HIS A 132 0.63 7.53 4.52
C HIS A 132 0.10 8.87 5.04
N HIS A 133 -0.96 9.43 4.43
CA HIS A 133 -1.57 10.68 4.88
C HIS A 133 -2.23 10.55 6.26
N ARG A 134 -2.87 9.40 6.55
CA ARG A 134 -3.47 9.13 7.87
C ARG A 134 -2.41 8.98 8.94
N THR A 135 -1.31 8.30 8.64
CA THR A 135 -0.18 8.14 9.55
C THR A 135 0.46 9.49 9.88
N ALA A 136 0.75 10.30 8.86
CA ALA A 136 1.30 11.64 9.04
C ALA A 136 0.36 12.53 9.85
N ALA A 137 -0.94 12.53 9.54
CA ALA A 137 -1.94 13.32 10.25
C ALA A 137 -2.04 12.91 11.73
N ALA A 138 -2.09 11.62 12.02
CA ALA A 138 -2.15 11.11 13.39
C ALA A 138 -0.91 11.53 14.20
N ALA A 139 0.29 11.39 13.61
CA ALA A 139 1.54 11.80 14.25
C ALA A 139 1.59 13.34 14.49
N ARG A 140 1.10 14.15 13.54
CA ARG A 140 1.00 15.60 13.69
C ARG A 140 0.00 16.01 14.77
N VAL A 141 -1.15 15.33 14.88
CA VAL A 141 -2.13 15.57 15.94
C VAL A 141 -1.53 15.25 17.31
N GLY A 142 -0.87 14.10 17.46
CA GLY A 142 -0.19 13.75 18.71
C GLY A 142 0.81 14.82 19.14
N LYS A 143 1.69 15.24 18.22
CA LYS A 143 2.69 16.28 18.48
C LYS A 143 2.06 17.63 18.84
N LYS A 144 1.05 18.08 18.08
CA LYS A 144 0.32 19.33 18.36
C LYS A 144 -0.32 19.35 19.74
N ARG A 145 -0.91 18.23 20.16
CA ARG A 145 -1.53 18.10 21.50
C ARG A 145 -0.48 18.05 22.61
N GLN A 146 0.63 17.37 22.39
CA GLN A 146 1.76 17.43 23.32
C GLN A 146 2.21 18.86 23.55
N GLU A 147 2.46 19.60 22.46
CA GLU A 147 2.92 21.01 22.52
C GLU A 147 1.91 21.93 23.21
N SER A 148 0.62 21.58 23.16
CA SER A 148 -0.48 22.35 23.78
C SER A 148 -0.82 21.94 25.21
N ASN A 149 -0.27 20.84 25.71
CA ASN A 149 -0.57 20.29 27.03
C ASN A 149 0.62 20.52 28.00
N PRO A 150 0.55 21.52 28.89
CA PRO A 150 1.64 21.78 29.85
C PRO A 150 1.85 20.64 30.86
N ASN A 151 0.87 19.73 31.00
CA ASN A 151 0.91 18.59 31.92
C ASN A 151 1.15 17.27 31.16
N HIS A 152 1.71 17.34 29.95
CA HIS A 152 1.99 16.15 29.15
C HIS A 152 2.90 15.16 29.86
N THR A 153 2.48 13.91 29.90
CA THR A 153 3.20 12.80 30.57
C THR A 153 3.72 11.75 29.58
N GLY A 154 3.19 11.73 28.35
CA GLY A 154 3.46 10.72 27.35
C GLY A 154 2.53 9.49 27.41
N ASN A 155 1.61 9.46 28.37
CA ASN A 155 0.66 8.36 28.56
C ASN A 155 -0.76 8.67 28.06
N GLU A 156 -0.99 9.89 27.59
CA GLU A 156 -2.28 10.34 27.10
C GLU A 156 -2.67 9.56 25.83
N GLU A 157 -3.97 9.30 25.67
CA GLU A 157 -4.49 8.52 24.52
C GLU A 157 -4.16 9.18 23.16
N TYR A 158 -4.07 10.51 23.08
CA TYR A 158 -3.64 11.20 21.86
C TYR A 158 -2.18 10.96 21.46
N CYS A 159 -1.37 10.37 22.35
CA CYS A 159 -0.01 9.94 22.03
C CYS A 159 0.02 8.70 21.14
N TYR A 160 -1.10 8.04 21.00
CA TYR A 160 -1.21 6.79 20.28
C TYR A 160 -2.22 6.91 19.15
N PHE A 161 -2.00 6.15 18.09
CA PHE A 161 -2.93 6.08 16.96
C PHE A 161 -3.13 4.64 16.48
N LEU A 162 -4.34 4.40 16.00
CA LEU A 162 -4.80 3.08 15.59
C LEU A 162 -4.08 2.56 14.35
N ALA A 163 -3.50 1.39 14.43
CA ALA A 163 -2.85 0.69 13.34
C ALA A 163 -3.27 -0.78 13.28
N VAL A 164 -3.20 -1.38 12.10
CA VAL A 164 -3.17 -2.84 11.92
C VAL A 164 -1.84 -3.19 11.27
N THR A 165 -1.08 -4.07 11.91
CA THR A 165 0.25 -4.48 11.48
C THR A 165 0.24 -5.93 11.02
N PHE A 166 0.88 -6.23 9.89
CA PHE A 166 0.96 -7.57 9.32
C PHE A 166 2.41 -8.00 9.15
N PRO A 167 2.72 -9.30 9.31
CA PRO A 167 4.00 -9.84 8.86
C PRO A 167 4.16 -9.58 7.36
N ALA A 168 5.34 -9.14 6.93
CA ALA A 168 5.59 -8.77 5.54
C ALA A 168 5.28 -9.91 4.55
N SER A 169 5.56 -11.17 4.92
CA SER A 169 5.28 -12.35 4.09
C SER A 169 3.80 -12.59 3.84
N GLN A 170 2.92 -12.08 4.69
CA GLN A 170 1.47 -12.24 4.52
C GLN A 170 0.87 -11.19 3.59
N LEU A 171 1.58 -10.13 3.29
CA LEU A 171 1.10 -9.07 2.42
C LEU A 171 1.43 -9.33 0.96
N ARG A 172 0.55 -8.88 0.08
CA ARG A 172 0.77 -8.84 -1.36
C ARG A 172 0.49 -7.46 -1.88
N ILE A 173 1.46 -6.95 -2.63
CA ILE A 173 1.26 -5.78 -3.47
C ILE A 173 0.73 -6.29 -4.80
N ILE A 174 -0.36 -5.72 -5.27
CA ILE A 174 -0.87 -5.99 -6.62
C ILE A 174 -0.46 -4.87 -7.56
N ASP A 175 -0.52 -5.13 -8.85
CA ASP A 175 -0.09 -4.22 -9.89
C ASP A 175 -0.87 -2.90 -9.87
N TYR A 176 -0.18 -1.83 -10.26
CA TYR A 176 -0.80 -0.52 -10.46
C TYR A 176 -0.51 -0.08 -11.89
N ASN A 177 -1.49 -0.23 -12.75
CA ASN A 177 -1.37 -0.11 -14.19
C ASN A 177 -1.55 1.33 -14.67
N ARG A 178 -1.12 1.62 -15.90
CA ARG A 178 -1.21 2.94 -16.54
C ARG A 178 -2.01 2.86 -17.81
N VAL A 179 -2.78 3.91 -18.08
CA VAL A 179 -3.46 4.10 -19.36
C VAL A 179 -3.18 5.51 -19.86
N VAL A 180 -2.98 5.66 -21.16
CA VAL A 180 -2.61 6.94 -21.79
C VAL A 180 -3.59 7.30 -22.91
N LYS A 181 -3.88 8.60 -23.06
CA LYS A 181 -4.89 9.12 -24.00
C LYS A 181 -4.41 9.16 -25.43
N ASP A 182 -3.12 9.27 -25.66
CA ASP A 182 -2.55 9.42 -27.00
C ASP A 182 -1.11 8.91 -27.05
N LEU A 183 -0.54 8.83 -28.25
CA LEU A 183 0.83 8.41 -28.52
C LEU A 183 1.75 9.58 -28.88
N ASN A 184 1.46 10.78 -28.41
CA ASN A 184 2.27 11.98 -28.70
C ASN A 184 2.47 12.23 -30.22
N GLY A 185 1.39 12.08 -30.98
CA GLY A 185 1.39 12.27 -32.41
C GLY A 185 1.96 11.13 -33.28
N MET A 186 2.46 10.06 -32.65
CA MET A 186 2.94 8.87 -33.39
C MET A 186 1.79 7.98 -33.84
N THR A 187 1.97 7.34 -35.01
CA THR A 187 1.14 6.19 -35.39
C THR A 187 1.47 4.98 -34.53
N THR A 188 0.63 3.95 -34.57
CA THR A 188 0.87 2.69 -33.85
C THR A 188 2.20 2.05 -34.28
N GLU A 189 2.50 1.99 -35.56
CA GLU A 189 3.74 1.43 -36.09
C GLU A 189 4.97 2.22 -35.64
N GLN A 190 4.87 3.58 -35.69
CA GLN A 190 5.95 4.45 -35.20
C GLN A 190 6.21 4.25 -33.73
N PHE A 191 5.15 4.13 -32.91
CA PHE A 191 5.30 3.91 -31.48
C PHE A 191 5.92 2.55 -31.15
N LEU A 192 5.42 1.47 -31.78
CA LEU A 192 6.01 0.12 -31.61
C LEU A 192 7.48 0.11 -32.03
N LYS A 193 7.82 0.76 -33.15
CA LYS A 193 9.22 0.88 -33.59
C LYS A 193 10.09 1.67 -32.62
N ALA A 194 9.56 2.74 -32.03
CA ALA A 194 10.27 3.53 -31.03
C ALA A 194 10.54 2.72 -29.75
N LEU A 195 9.60 1.87 -29.32
CA LEU A 195 9.76 0.98 -28.17
C LEU A 195 10.91 -0.02 -28.37
N GLU A 196 11.17 -0.49 -29.59
CA GLU A 196 12.24 -1.43 -29.89
C GLU A 196 13.65 -0.91 -29.52
N LYS A 197 13.83 0.38 -29.33
CA LYS A 197 15.09 0.95 -28.87
C LYS A 197 15.48 0.39 -27.49
N ASN A 198 14.52 0.35 -26.58
CA ASN A 198 14.76 0.02 -25.16
C ASN A 198 14.14 -1.32 -24.74
N PHE A 199 13.25 -1.89 -25.55
CA PHE A 199 12.53 -3.12 -25.23
C PHE A 199 12.64 -4.15 -26.36
N THR A 200 12.55 -5.41 -25.99
CA THR A 200 12.15 -6.47 -26.91
C THR A 200 10.64 -6.45 -26.97
N VAL A 201 10.07 -6.21 -28.16
CA VAL A 201 8.63 -6.10 -28.40
C VAL A 201 8.14 -7.37 -29.08
N GLU A 202 7.22 -8.09 -28.44
CA GLU A 202 6.64 -9.32 -28.99
C GLU A 202 5.11 -9.22 -29.04
N PRO A 203 4.47 -9.42 -30.19
CA PRO A 203 3.02 -9.50 -30.26
C PRO A 203 2.50 -10.75 -29.52
N LYS A 204 1.45 -10.59 -28.73
CA LYS A 204 0.77 -11.67 -28.00
C LYS A 204 -0.65 -11.93 -28.48
N GLY A 205 -1.13 -11.15 -29.46
CA GLY A 205 -2.45 -11.29 -30.04
C GLY A 205 -3.56 -10.63 -29.21
N LYS A 206 -4.76 -11.22 -29.26
CA LYS A 206 -5.97 -10.63 -28.64
C LYS A 206 -6.22 -11.10 -27.19
N GLU A 207 -5.64 -12.22 -26.82
CA GLU A 207 -5.76 -12.78 -25.49
C GLU A 207 -4.95 -11.95 -24.48
N ILE A 208 -5.51 -11.78 -23.27
CA ILE A 208 -4.87 -10.98 -22.22
C ILE A 208 -3.49 -11.58 -21.90
N TYR A 209 -2.50 -10.73 -21.97
CA TYR A 209 -1.13 -11.06 -21.61
C TYR A 209 -0.77 -10.39 -20.27
N HIS A 210 -0.42 -11.20 -19.27
CA HIS A 210 0.06 -10.73 -17.97
C HIS A 210 1.58 -10.64 -17.96
N PRO A 211 2.19 -9.57 -17.38
CA PRO A 211 3.61 -9.53 -17.13
C PRO A 211 4.03 -10.75 -16.29
N SER A 212 5.10 -11.43 -16.70
CA SER A 212 5.51 -12.69 -16.08
C SER A 212 6.62 -12.57 -15.05
N LYS A 213 7.33 -11.45 -15.05
CA LYS A 213 8.48 -11.16 -14.19
C LYS A 213 8.81 -9.67 -14.17
N LEU A 214 9.71 -9.28 -13.27
CA LEU A 214 10.28 -7.93 -13.25
C LEU A 214 10.87 -7.56 -14.62
N HIS A 215 10.73 -6.30 -15.02
CA HIS A 215 11.16 -5.71 -16.32
C HIS A 215 10.43 -6.29 -17.54
N ASN A 216 9.33 -7.01 -17.31
CA ASN A 216 8.41 -7.42 -18.35
C ASN A 216 7.06 -6.70 -18.15
N PHE A 217 6.60 -6.02 -19.19
CA PHE A 217 5.37 -5.24 -19.21
C PHE A 217 4.41 -5.80 -20.25
N SER A 218 3.12 -5.58 -20.04
CA SER A 218 2.13 -5.75 -21.10
C SER A 218 1.76 -4.39 -21.67
N LEU A 219 1.66 -4.30 -22.98
CA LEU A 219 1.06 -3.17 -23.70
C LEU A 219 -0.20 -3.66 -24.40
N TYR A 220 -1.32 -2.98 -24.19
CA TYR A 220 -2.52 -3.14 -25.00
C TYR A 220 -2.69 -1.90 -25.90
N LEU A 221 -2.71 -2.13 -27.19
CA LEU A 221 -2.77 -1.09 -28.23
C LEU A 221 -3.48 -1.61 -29.47
N ASP A 222 -4.46 -0.86 -29.99
CA ASP A 222 -5.22 -1.15 -31.21
C ASP A 222 -5.73 -2.60 -31.29
N GLY A 223 -6.33 -3.09 -30.20
CA GLY A 223 -6.95 -4.41 -30.13
C GLY A 223 -5.99 -5.57 -29.96
N GLN A 224 -4.69 -5.32 -29.69
CA GLN A 224 -3.68 -6.35 -29.51
C GLN A 224 -2.85 -6.15 -28.24
N TRP A 225 -2.45 -7.26 -27.64
CA TRP A 225 -1.49 -7.31 -26.55
C TRP A 225 -0.07 -7.54 -27.08
N TYR A 226 0.88 -6.87 -26.42
CA TYR A 226 2.31 -7.02 -26.66
C TYR A 226 3.02 -7.27 -25.34
N SER A 227 4.05 -8.10 -25.38
CA SER A 227 5.04 -8.21 -24.31
C SER A 227 6.17 -7.22 -24.59
N LEU A 228 6.48 -6.40 -23.60
CA LEU A 228 7.63 -5.49 -23.64
C LEU A 228 8.62 -5.97 -22.57
N THR A 229 9.77 -6.46 -22.98
CA THR A 229 10.84 -6.82 -22.04
C THR A 229 11.97 -5.80 -22.14
N ALA A 230 12.26 -5.09 -21.05
CA ALA A 230 13.32 -4.09 -21.02
C ALA A 230 14.69 -4.75 -21.32
N LYS A 231 15.47 -4.10 -22.19
CA LYS A 231 16.78 -4.61 -22.55
C LYS A 231 17.79 -4.38 -21.43
N PRO A 232 18.78 -5.27 -21.25
CA PRO A 232 19.88 -5.05 -20.32
C PRO A 232 20.57 -3.70 -20.55
N GLY A 233 20.89 -2.97 -19.47
CA GLY A 233 21.51 -1.67 -19.53
C GLY A 233 20.56 -0.48 -19.74
N THR A 234 19.24 -0.72 -19.81
CA THR A 234 18.21 0.34 -19.85
C THR A 234 17.73 0.76 -18.47
N TYR A 235 18.12 0.06 -17.43
CA TYR A 235 17.87 0.32 -16.01
C TYR A 235 19.12 -0.05 -15.20
N ASP A 236 19.22 0.46 -13.97
CA ASP A 236 20.33 0.18 -13.05
C ASP A 236 19.85 -0.72 -11.91
N ASP A 237 20.37 -1.95 -11.87
CA ASP A 237 20.07 -2.94 -10.83
C ASP A 237 20.56 -2.52 -9.43
N ASN A 238 21.50 -1.56 -9.35
CA ASN A 238 22.03 -1.05 -8.09
C ASN A 238 21.26 0.16 -7.55
N ASP A 239 20.41 0.79 -8.37
CA ASP A 239 19.54 1.88 -7.94
C ASP A 239 18.17 1.29 -7.49
N PRO A 240 17.85 1.33 -6.20
CA PRO A 240 16.61 0.73 -5.68
C PRO A 240 15.33 1.38 -6.25
N ILE A 241 15.42 2.61 -6.76
CA ILE A 241 14.32 3.31 -7.42
C ILE A 241 14.38 3.11 -8.93
N GLY A 242 15.57 3.19 -9.52
CA GLY A 242 15.80 3.05 -10.97
C GLY A 242 15.43 1.66 -11.49
N VAL A 243 15.59 0.62 -10.66
CA VAL A 243 15.24 -0.76 -11.00
C VAL A 243 13.74 -1.07 -11.02
N LEU A 244 12.91 -0.20 -10.42
CA LEU A 244 11.47 -0.42 -10.38
C LEU A 244 10.82 -0.32 -11.76
N ASP A 245 9.92 -1.25 -12.07
CA ASP A 245 9.17 -1.24 -13.34
C ASP A 245 8.43 0.08 -13.58
N VAL A 246 7.90 0.70 -12.51
CA VAL A 246 7.26 2.01 -12.60
C VAL A 246 8.23 3.09 -13.04
N THR A 247 9.49 3.04 -12.60
CA THR A 247 10.55 3.99 -13.00
C THR A 247 11.02 3.73 -14.41
N VAL A 248 11.25 2.46 -14.75
CA VAL A 248 11.65 2.06 -16.11
C VAL A 248 10.60 2.50 -17.13
N LEU A 249 9.33 2.20 -16.90
CA LEU A 249 8.23 2.64 -17.79
C LEU A 249 8.14 4.17 -17.86
N SER A 250 8.24 4.85 -16.72
CA SER A 250 8.15 6.32 -16.67
C SER A 250 9.26 6.98 -17.48
N ASN A 251 10.50 6.53 -17.31
CA ASN A 251 11.65 7.14 -17.98
C ASN A 251 11.70 6.80 -19.48
N LEU A 252 11.50 5.53 -19.84
CA LEU A 252 11.76 5.05 -21.18
C LEU A 252 10.56 5.22 -22.12
N VAL A 253 9.35 5.28 -21.60
CA VAL A 253 8.12 5.37 -22.39
C VAL A 253 7.35 6.65 -22.11
N LEU A 254 6.95 6.89 -20.86
CA LEU A 254 6.06 8.01 -20.55
C LEU A 254 6.75 9.36 -20.80
N ASP A 255 7.98 9.52 -20.33
CA ASP A 255 8.75 10.76 -20.57
C ASP A 255 9.33 10.80 -21.98
N GLN A 256 10.19 9.84 -22.35
CA GLN A 256 10.96 9.93 -23.60
C GLN A 256 10.11 9.82 -24.88
N LEU A 257 9.06 9.00 -24.90
CA LEU A 257 8.26 8.78 -26.09
C LEU A 257 6.94 9.57 -26.06
N LEU A 258 6.29 9.62 -24.90
CA LEU A 258 4.96 10.24 -24.77
C LEU A 258 5.01 11.67 -24.24
N ASP A 259 6.18 12.20 -23.85
CA ASP A 259 6.36 13.53 -23.24
C ASP A 259 5.44 13.77 -22.02
N ILE A 260 5.22 12.71 -21.23
CA ILE A 260 4.49 12.77 -19.95
C ILE A 260 5.50 12.80 -18.82
N LYS A 261 5.94 14.00 -18.40
CA LYS A 261 7.00 14.22 -17.42
C LYS A 261 6.51 14.18 -15.98
N ASP A 262 5.36 14.74 -15.71
CA ASP A 262 4.77 14.77 -14.37
C ASP A 262 3.50 13.92 -14.31
N LEU A 263 3.62 12.76 -13.71
CA LEU A 263 2.52 11.80 -13.54
C LEU A 263 1.41 12.29 -12.58
N ARG A 264 1.67 13.33 -11.77
CA ARG A 264 0.72 13.85 -10.78
C ARG A 264 -0.24 14.87 -11.39
N THR A 265 0.21 15.61 -12.38
CA THR A 265 -0.52 16.75 -12.96
C THR A 265 -0.98 16.52 -14.39
N SER A 266 -0.35 15.57 -15.11
CA SER A 266 -0.71 15.26 -16.48
C SER A 266 -2.12 14.69 -16.58
N LYS A 267 -2.93 15.29 -17.47
CA LYS A 267 -4.28 14.80 -17.83
C LYS A 267 -4.27 13.77 -18.95
N ARG A 268 -3.09 13.44 -19.49
CA ARG A 268 -2.91 12.47 -20.59
C ARG A 268 -2.68 11.05 -20.09
N ILE A 269 -2.54 10.86 -18.78
CA ILE A 269 -2.36 9.56 -18.11
C ILE A 269 -3.39 9.38 -17.02
N ASP A 270 -3.81 8.13 -16.82
CA ASP A 270 -4.59 7.71 -15.66
C ASP A 270 -4.09 6.36 -15.13
N PHE A 271 -4.54 5.96 -13.95
CA PHE A 271 -4.03 4.81 -13.21
C PHE A 271 -5.16 3.81 -12.91
N VAL A 272 -4.88 2.53 -13.10
CA VAL A 272 -5.82 1.44 -12.87
C VAL A 272 -5.22 0.45 -11.87
N GLY A 273 -5.80 0.36 -10.68
CA GLY A 273 -5.39 -0.63 -9.68
C GLY A 273 -5.69 -2.05 -10.14
N GLY A 274 -4.77 -2.98 -9.89
CA GLY A 274 -4.85 -4.37 -10.33
C GLY A 274 -6.07 -5.15 -9.85
N ILE A 275 -6.75 -4.67 -8.80
CA ILE A 275 -8.02 -5.24 -8.34
C ILE A 275 -9.11 -5.25 -9.43
N ARG A 276 -9.01 -4.36 -10.42
CA ARG A 276 -9.94 -4.28 -11.56
C ARG A 276 -9.63 -5.25 -12.68
N GLY A 277 -8.48 -5.94 -12.62
CA GLY A 277 -8.01 -6.84 -13.67
C GLY A 277 -7.53 -6.12 -14.94
N LEU A 278 -6.92 -6.88 -15.84
CA LEU A 278 -6.44 -6.35 -17.13
C LEU A 278 -7.58 -6.15 -18.14
N GLU A 279 -8.75 -6.75 -17.90
CA GLU A 279 -9.99 -6.51 -18.67
C GLU A 279 -10.39 -5.04 -18.62
N GLU A 280 -10.18 -4.36 -17.49
CA GLU A 280 -10.47 -2.93 -17.38
C GLU A 280 -9.54 -2.10 -18.29
N LEU A 281 -8.28 -2.49 -18.42
CA LEU A 281 -7.33 -1.85 -19.34
C LEU A 281 -7.82 -1.97 -20.80
N LYS A 282 -8.16 -3.20 -21.18
CA LYS A 282 -8.71 -3.50 -22.50
C LYS A 282 -9.97 -2.68 -22.78
N LYS A 283 -10.91 -2.68 -21.84
CA LYS A 283 -12.19 -1.94 -21.95
C LYS A 283 -11.96 -0.44 -22.18
N ARG A 284 -11.07 0.19 -21.43
CA ARG A 284 -10.79 1.64 -21.53
C ARG A 284 -10.15 2.02 -22.86
N VAL A 285 -9.36 1.12 -23.45
CA VAL A 285 -8.76 1.34 -24.78
C VAL A 285 -9.79 1.06 -25.88
N ASP A 286 -10.51 -0.05 -25.82
CA ASP A 286 -11.50 -0.42 -26.84
C ASP A 286 -12.67 0.57 -26.92
N SER A 287 -13.02 1.22 -25.80
CA SER A 287 -14.05 2.27 -25.78
C SER A 287 -13.60 3.60 -26.41
N GLY A 288 -12.31 3.75 -26.71
CA GLY A 288 -11.73 5.00 -27.18
C GLY A 288 -11.49 6.06 -26.10
N GLU A 289 -11.74 5.73 -24.82
CA GLU A 289 -11.41 6.61 -23.70
C GLU A 289 -9.89 6.83 -23.61
N MET A 290 -9.13 5.76 -23.83
CA MET A 290 -7.68 5.74 -23.81
C MET A 290 -7.14 5.15 -25.11
N LYS A 291 -5.93 5.54 -25.51
CA LYS A 291 -5.27 5.03 -26.72
C LYS A 291 -4.46 3.78 -26.44
N ALA A 292 -3.80 3.71 -25.31
CA ALA A 292 -2.97 2.57 -24.93
C ALA A 292 -2.99 2.31 -23.43
N ALA A 293 -2.72 1.08 -23.05
CA ALA A 293 -2.64 0.65 -21.65
C ALA A 293 -1.38 -0.18 -21.40
N PHE A 294 -0.77 0.03 -20.23
CA PHE A 294 0.40 -0.69 -19.76
C PHE A 294 0.09 -1.41 -18.46
N ALA A 295 0.30 -2.73 -18.43
CA ALA A 295 0.31 -3.49 -17.21
C ALA A 295 1.75 -3.72 -16.74
N LEU A 296 1.97 -3.59 -15.44
CA LEU A 296 3.26 -3.73 -14.80
C LEU A 296 3.31 -5.00 -13.95
N TYR A 297 4.51 -5.54 -13.77
CA TYR A 297 4.73 -6.55 -12.75
C TYR A 297 4.67 -5.88 -11.35
N PRO A 298 3.97 -6.46 -10.36
CA PRO A 298 3.82 -5.82 -9.05
C PRO A 298 5.16 -5.74 -8.31
N VAL A 299 5.36 -4.64 -7.59
CA VAL A 299 6.49 -4.45 -6.67
C VAL A 299 6.42 -5.48 -5.55
N SER A 300 7.55 -6.03 -5.14
CA SER A 300 7.63 -6.95 -4.01
C SER A 300 7.64 -6.22 -2.66
N MET A 301 7.24 -6.91 -1.60
CA MET A 301 7.38 -6.39 -0.23
C MET A 301 8.85 -6.11 0.12
N GLN A 302 9.79 -6.93 -0.38
CA GLN A 302 11.22 -6.71 -0.15
C GLN A 302 11.69 -5.40 -0.79
N GLN A 303 11.32 -5.12 -2.04
CA GLN A 303 11.66 -3.84 -2.68
C GLN A 303 11.10 -2.64 -1.91
N LEU A 304 9.86 -2.75 -1.39
CA LEU A 304 9.29 -1.69 -0.56
C LEU A 304 10.10 -1.46 0.72
N ILE A 305 10.47 -2.53 1.41
CA ILE A 305 11.27 -2.49 2.64
C ILE A 305 12.65 -1.87 2.35
N ASP A 306 13.36 -2.36 1.34
CA ASP A 306 14.69 -1.87 0.98
C ASP A 306 14.69 -0.37 0.65
N ILE A 307 13.67 0.09 -0.08
CA ILE A 307 13.52 1.51 -0.40
C ILE A 307 13.23 2.34 0.85
N ALA A 308 12.30 1.89 1.70
CA ALA A 308 11.96 2.59 2.94
C ALA A 308 13.14 2.62 3.93
N ASP A 309 13.97 1.57 3.95
CA ASP A 309 15.17 1.48 4.79
C ASP A 309 16.25 2.47 4.39
N THR A 310 16.39 2.73 3.10
CA THR A 310 17.34 3.72 2.59
C THR A 310 16.83 5.17 2.69
N GLY A 311 15.60 5.38 3.16
CA GLY A 311 14.95 6.69 3.21
C GLY A 311 14.55 7.24 1.85
N ASN A 312 14.61 6.42 0.81
CA ASN A 312 14.16 6.77 -0.53
C ASN A 312 12.64 6.75 -0.64
N ILE A 313 12.13 7.43 -1.66
CA ILE A 313 10.69 7.55 -1.94
C ILE A 313 10.38 6.93 -3.29
N MET A 314 9.37 6.08 -3.31
CA MET A 314 8.85 5.49 -4.55
C MET A 314 8.14 6.54 -5.42
N PRO A 315 8.16 6.39 -6.74
CA PRO A 315 7.27 7.15 -7.62
C PRO A 315 5.80 7.01 -7.20
N PRO A 316 4.94 8.00 -7.51
CA PRO A 316 3.53 7.92 -7.16
C PRO A 316 2.84 6.73 -7.83
N LYS A 317 1.87 6.15 -7.13
CA LYS A 317 1.06 5.03 -7.66
C LYS A 317 1.91 3.79 -8.00
N THR A 318 2.82 3.43 -7.10
CA THR A 318 3.68 2.24 -7.22
C THR A 318 3.08 1.03 -6.52
N THR A 319 2.46 1.23 -5.35
CA THR A 319 1.94 0.15 -4.52
C THR A 319 0.41 0.18 -4.43
N TRP A 320 -0.20 -1.00 -4.46
CA TRP A 320 -1.61 -1.20 -4.20
C TRP A 320 -1.81 -2.42 -3.32
N PHE A 321 -2.33 -2.22 -2.11
CA PHE A 321 -2.59 -3.31 -1.16
C PHE A 321 -4.08 -3.65 -1.12
N GLU A 322 -4.39 -4.95 -1.17
CA GLU A 322 -5.73 -5.50 -0.95
C GLU A 322 -5.67 -6.72 -0.04
N PRO A 323 -6.74 -6.98 0.72
CA PRO A 323 -7.93 -6.14 0.90
C PRO A 323 -7.65 -4.89 1.73
N LYS A 324 -8.43 -3.82 1.51
CA LYS A 324 -8.35 -2.60 2.32
C LYS A 324 -8.88 -2.84 3.72
N LEU A 325 -8.28 -2.21 4.72
CA LEU A 325 -8.77 -2.25 6.09
C LEU A 325 -10.16 -1.60 6.18
N ARG A 326 -11.03 -2.16 7.02
CA ARG A 326 -12.36 -1.57 7.26
C ARG A 326 -12.28 -0.48 8.32
N SER A 327 -12.86 0.67 7.99
CA SER A 327 -13.06 1.79 8.92
C SER A 327 -14.18 1.48 9.91
N GLY A 328 -14.06 1.98 11.14
CA GLY A 328 -15.13 1.95 12.14
C GLY A 328 -15.42 0.59 12.79
N VAL A 329 -14.72 -0.49 12.44
CA VAL A 329 -14.86 -1.79 13.14
C VAL A 329 -14.14 -1.74 14.48
N VAL A 330 -12.92 -1.25 14.46
CA VAL A 330 -12.12 -0.94 15.64
C VAL A 330 -11.84 0.55 15.60
N ILE A 331 -11.98 1.24 16.72
CA ILE A 331 -11.72 2.68 16.85
C ILE A 331 -10.82 2.92 18.08
N HIS A 332 -10.06 4.01 18.03
CA HIS A 332 -9.29 4.49 19.17
C HIS A 332 -9.71 5.92 19.50
N THR A 333 -10.16 6.18 20.71
CA THR A 333 -10.66 7.48 21.14
C THR A 333 -9.70 8.15 22.10
N PHE A 334 -9.66 9.49 22.10
CA PHE A 334 -8.75 10.30 22.91
C PHE A 334 -9.35 10.74 24.26
N GLU A 335 -10.62 10.43 24.53
CA GLU A 335 -11.21 10.73 25.82
C GLU A 335 -10.48 9.96 26.92
N GLU A 336 -9.96 10.67 27.89
CA GLU A 336 -9.47 10.11 29.15
C GLU A 336 -10.67 9.66 30.01
N LYS A 337 -10.51 8.55 30.75
CA LYS A 337 -11.54 8.09 31.69
C LYS A 337 -11.50 8.89 32.95
#